data_32a01f460c899ffc75be3f2401323dd3
#
_entry.id   32a01f460c899ffc75be3f2401323dd3
#
_cell.length_a   1.000
_cell.length_b   1.000
_cell.length_c   1.000
_cell.angle_alpha   90.00
_cell.angle_beta   90.00
_cell.angle_gamma   90.00
#
_symmetry.space_group_name_H-M   'P 1'
#
loop_
_entity.id
_entity.type
_entity.pdbx_description
1 polymer ?
#
loop_
_entity_poly.entity_id
_entity_poly.type
_entity_poly.pdbx_seq_one_letter_code
_entity_poly.pdbx_strand_id
1 'polypeptide(L)'
;MRLQTLLQTPSMQHMRVIAGERGLKREISNIGMIESPDIADYLANGQFLITNGYPFVNTTTDPLTLIKAMHNANCAGLGFKDHRYVDHLPKKVIELANELAFPIIITPGDELISETMRKMLSIILKSQTNELSRIVKANQTLADLLLKDPTNTTVLNKCSELIHHPLFLMDSHFRVVSASQDLPMTRNTLTDFLRNQTDIDYFNLNTRVILPYQANDLTIMPLFSAYKENKAFVGVVDLDPANSTDQMLTQVVLNTLSFVNGRVDMLNESAFRNQSGFYLNVMDGGISNDLVNKTLKARNIDPSTKFHCATILVTTNHQALLSNHLLEQVQQLTLWFIKEYQASVIVFSLKQQLVLLINDQQNAQHFLTALVQFIQPKLDRQARLIAGYSYSTLPLTELATTYNEAAEALALSKNSPHAVTIYRPKYVKELISLIPQNEARSFVERVLGGLVSGVSANEQLNLLTTLYGYFYYRRIYN
;
A
#
# COMPACT_ATOMS: atom_id res chain seq x y z
N MET A 1 17.15 -11.47 26.17
CA MET A 1 17.49 -10.72 27.41
C MET A 1 18.96 -10.37 27.40
N ARG A 2 19.41 -9.16 27.85
CA ARG A 2 20.83 -8.83 27.93
C ARG A 2 21.46 -9.43 29.19
N LEU A 3 22.73 -9.88 29.09
CA LEU A 3 23.48 -10.46 30.20
C LEU A 3 23.59 -9.49 31.39
N GLN A 4 23.79 -8.20 31.10
CA GLN A 4 23.82 -7.16 32.13
C GLN A 4 22.51 -7.12 32.95
N THR A 5 21.36 -7.21 32.31
CA THR A 5 20.05 -7.21 32.98
C THR A 5 19.88 -8.46 33.89
N LEU A 6 20.38 -9.61 33.45
CA LEU A 6 20.34 -10.83 34.24
C LEU A 6 21.20 -10.66 35.50
N LEU A 7 22.43 -10.12 35.38
CA LEU A 7 23.32 -9.91 36.51
C LEU A 7 22.81 -8.87 37.52
N GLN A 8 21.99 -7.93 37.11
CA GLN A 8 21.38 -6.92 37.98
C GLN A 8 20.21 -7.46 38.81
N THR A 9 19.75 -8.70 38.57
CA THR A 9 18.67 -9.29 39.37
C THR A 9 19.18 -9.63 40.79
N PRO A 10 18.34 -9.49 41.82
CA PRO A 10 18.75 -9.73 43.21
C PRO A 10 19.37 -11.10 43.45
N SER A 11 18.90 -12.13 42.74
CA SER A 11 19.41 -13.53 42.87
C SER A 11 20.78 -13.75 42.21
N MET A 12 21.28 -12.79 41.42
CA MET A 12 22.57 -12.87 40.70
C MET A 12 23.60 -11.84 41.19
N GLN A 13 23.31 -11.07 42.24
CA GLN A 13 24.18 -10.03 42.78
C GLN A 13 25.51 -10.53 43.30
N HIS A 14 25.59 -11.82 43.65
CA HIS A 14 26.83 -12.48 44.13
C HIS A 14 27.79 -12.87 42.98
N MET A 15 27.36 -12.73 41.74
CA MET A 15 28.20 -12.96 40.57
C MET A 15 29.08 -11.75 40.30
N ARG A 16 30.35 -11.99 39.99
CA ARG A 16 31.33 -10.94 39.76
C ARG A 16 31.96 -11.04 38.38
N VAL A 17 31.87 -9.97 37.59
CA VAL A 17 32.55 -9.89 36.29
C VAL A 17 34.05 -9.69 36.55
N ILE A 18 34.89 -10.53 35.93
CA ILE A 18 36.36 -10.44 36.04
C ILE A 18 37.04 -10.04 34.74
N ALA A 19 36.38 -10.23 33.60
CA ALA A 19 36.90 -9.81 32.29
C ALA A 19 35.76 -9.54 31.32
N GLY A 20 36.03 -8.82 30.24
CA GLY A 20 35.11 -8.60 29.13
C GLY A 20 33.89 -7.75 29.47
N GLU A 21 33.98 -6.79 30.39
CA GLU A 21 32.86 -5.97 30.87
C GLU A 21 32.12 -5.23 29.71
N ARG A 22 32.84 -4.83 28.67
CA ARG A 22 32.21 -4.21 27.46
C ARG A 22 31.23 -5.14 26.75
N GLY A 23 31.33 -6.45 26.96
CA GLY A 23 30.48 -7.49 26.37
C GLY A 23 29.19 -7.78 27.15
N LEU A 24 28.91 -7.11 28.27
CA LEU A 24 27.70 -7.32 29.07
C LEU A 24 26.40 -7.00 28.36
N LYS A 25 26.47 -6.31 27.21
CA LYS A 25 25.32 -6.04 26.33
C LYS A 25 24.93 -7.23 25.46
N ARG A 26 25.72 -8.34 25.43
CA ARG A 26 25.41 -9.56 24.69
C ARG A 26 24.07 -10.15 25.17
N GLU A 27 23.37 -10.75 24.26
CA GLU A 27 22.10 -11.44 24.58
C GLU A 27 22.37 -12.81 25.13
N ILE A 28 21.61 -13.16 26.19
CA ILE A 28 21.57 -14.49 26.74
C ILE A 28 20.20 -15.13 26.51
N SER A 29 20.20 -16.32 25.91
CA SER A 29 18.98 -17.09 25.58
C SER A 29 18.96 -18.48 26.19
N ASN A 30 20.13 -19.04 26.44
CA ASN A 30 20.29 -20.40 26.96
C ASN A 30 21.48 -20.49 27.90
N ILE A 31 21.49 -21.55 28.74
CA ILE A 31 22.55 -21.83 29.69
C ILE A 31 22.99 -23.29 29.53
N GLY A 32 24.28 -23.50 29.51
CA GLY A 32 24.88 -24.80 29.43
C GLY A 32 26.02 -25.00 30.47
N MET A 33 26.51 -26.21 30.57
CA MET A 33 27.67 -26.54 31.36
C MET A 33 28.78 -27.12 30.48
N ILE A 34 30.00 -26.78 30.76
CA ILE A 34 31.17 -27.41 30.12
C ILE A 34 31.50 -28.69 30.86
N GLU A 35 31.20 -29.83 30.24
CA GLU A 35 31.42 -31.17 30.80
C GLU A 35 32.53 -31.93 30.09
N SER A 36 32.78 -31.65 28.82
CA SER A 36 33.73 -32.34 27.97
C SER A 36 34.67 -31.40 27.22
N PRO A 37 35.83 -31.88 26.76
CA PRO A 37 36.82 -31.04 26.04
C PRO A 37 36.38 -30.62 24.66
N ASP A 38 35.44 -31.32 24.03
CA ASP A 38 34.93 -31.10 22.67
C ASP A 38 33.75 -30.11 22.62
N ILE A 39 33.49 -29.38 23.70
CA ILE A 39 32.39 -28.42 23.81
C ILE A 39 32.37 -27.38 22.68
N ALA A 40 33.52 -27.11 22.09
CA ALA A 40 33.65 -26.13 21.02
C ALA A 40 32.76 -26.46 19.79
N ASP A 41 32.46 -27.74 19.55
CA ASP A 41 31.63 -28.21 18.44
C ASP A 41 30.12 -28.04 18.69
N TYR A 42 29.73 -27.76 19.95
CA TYR A 42 28.33 -27.65 20.38
C TYR A 42 27.94 -26.27 20.86
N LEU A 43 28.72 -25.22 20.52
CA LEU A 43 28.45 -23.87 20.93
C LEU A 43 27.26 -23.25 20.14
N ALA A 44 26.40 -22.56 20.85
CA ALA A 44 25.22 -21.92 20.26
C ALA A 44 25.20 -20.40 20.54
N ASN A 45 24.58 -19.65 19.62
CA ASN A 45 24.37 -18.21 19.76
C ASN A 45 23.56 -17.89 21.05
N GLY A 46 24.00 -16.89 21.79
CA GLY A 46 23.35 -16.47 23.04
C GLY A 46 23.48 -17.46 24.21
N GLN A 47 24.31 -18.48 24.10
CA GLN A 47 24.55 -19.45 25.17
C GLN A 47 25.51 -18.89 26.20
N PHE A 48 25.17 -19.02 27.49
CA PHE A 48 26.07 -18.78 28.61
C PHE A 48 26.50 -20.11 29.18
N LEU A 49 27.80 -20.40 29.17
CA LEU A 49 28.36 -21.68 29.68
C LEU A 49 28.93 -21.49 31.06
N ILE A 50 28.69 -22.47 31.94
CA ILE A 50 29.25 -22.49 33.29
C ILE A 50 30.22 -23.68 33.43
N THR A 51 31.36 -23.45 34.05
CA THR A 51 32.34 -24.48 34.30
C THR A 51 32.81 -24.45 35.77
N ASN A 52 33.17 -25.62 36.30
CA ASN A 52 33.88 -25.73 37.58
C ASN A 52 35.42 -25.58 37.44
N GLY A 53 35.92 -25.40 36.23
CA GLY A 53 37.35 -25.27 35.93
C GLY A 53 38.08 -26.61 35.71
N TYR A 54 37.46 -27.77 35.99
CA TYR A 54 38.08 -29.07 35.81
C TYR A 54 38.60 -29.33 34.39
N PRO A 55 37.87 -28.96 33.32
CA PRO A 55 38.35 -29.13 31.96
C PRO A 55 39.66 -28.38 31.65
N PHE A 56 39.96 -27.29 32.35
CA PHE A 56 41.16 -26.50 32.17
C PHE A 56 42.41 -27.03 32.88
N VAL A 57 42.20 -27.92 33.86
CA VAL A 57 43.33 -28.51 34.65
C VAL A 57 43.78 -29.82 34.06
N ASN A 58 42.84 -30.67 33.60
CA ASN A 58 43.10 -32.07 33.26
C ASN A 58 42.92 -32.42 31.78
N THR A 59 42.75 -31.44 30.89
CA THR A 59 42.47 -31.71 29.50
C THR A 59 43.45 -30.98 28.56
N THR A 60 43.48 -31.48 27.32
CA THR A 60 44.23 -30.90 26.21
C THR A 60 43.59 -29.62 25.64
N THR A 61 42.48 -29.15 26.20
CA THR A 61 41.75 -27.97 25.71
C THR A 61 42.43 -26.69 26.21
N ASP A 62 43.01 -25.94 25.31
CA ASP A 62 43.58 -24.63 25.61
C ASP A 62 42.44 -23.61 25.89
N PRO A 63 42.43 -22.99 27.08
CA PRO A 63 41.44 -21.99 27.46
C PRO A 63 41.34 -20.82 26.48
N LEU A 64 42.43 -20.40 25.84
CA LEU A 64 42.46 -19.31 24.88
C LEU A 64 41.70 -19.68 23.59
N THR A 65 41.89 -20.91 23.13
CA THR A 65 41.16 -21.44 21.95
C THR A 65 39.67 -21.54 22.22
N LEU A 66 39.27 -22.00 23.42
CA LEU A 66 37.87 -22.09 23.80
C LEU A 66 37.19 -20.72 23.85
N ILE A 67 37.82 -19.70 24.44
CA ILE A 67 37.25 -18.35 24.47
C ILE A 67 37.06 -17.75 23.06
N LYS A 68 38.03 -17.98 22.16
CA LYS A 68 37.90 -17.58 20.75
C LYS A 68 36.73 -18.30 20.07
N ALA A 69 36.58 -19.60 20.28
CA ALA A 69 35.47 -20.38 19.73
C ALA A 69 34.13 -19.87 20.26
N MET A 70 34.01 -19.63 21.57
CA MET A 70 32.81 -19.09 22.19
C MET A 70 32.47 -17.66 21.68
N HIS A 71 33.49 -16.83 21.49
CA HIS A 71 33.29 -15.51 20.91
C HIS A 71 32.77 -15.59 19.48
N ASN A 72 33.38 -16.43 18.64
CA ASN A 72 32.99 -16.62 17.24
C ASN A 72 31.59 -17.23 17.10
N ALA A 73 31.20 -18.11 18.02
CA ALA A 73 29.84 -18.66 18.09
C ALA A 73 28.82 -17.66 18.69
N ASN A 74 29.25 -16.43 19.01
CA ASN A 74 28.44 -15.39 19.64
C ASN A 74 27.79 -15.85 20.96
N CYS A 75 28.52 -16.60 21.78
CA CYS A 75 28.08 -16.97 23.14
C CYS A 75 27.96 -15.70 24.00
N ALA A 76 27.07 -15.76 25.00
CA ALA A 76 26.79 -14.65 25.91
C ALA A 76 27.94 -14.41 26.91
N GLY A 77 28.62 -15.45 27.32
CA GLY A 77 29.76 -15.39 28.26
C GLY A 77 30.10 -16.73 28.89
N LEU A 78 31.10 -16.72 29.74
CA LEU A 78 31.59 -17.87 30.51
C LEU A 78 31.44 -17.61 32.00
N GLY A 79 30.72 -18.48 32.70
CA GLY A 79 30.65 -18.54 34.16
C GLY A 79 31.72 -19.51 34.72
N PHE A 80 32.48 -19.01 35.69
CA PHE A 80 33.54 -19.80 36.32
C PHE A 80 33.25 -19.94 37.79
N LYS A 81 33.23 -21.21 38.31
CA LYS A 81 32.97 -21.47 39.73
C LYS A 81 34.19 -21.15 40.57
N ASP A 82 34.04 -20.28 41.59
CA ASP A 82 35.11 -19.78 42.42
C ASP A 82 35.75 -20.93 43.27
N HIS A 83 37.06 -20.91 43.37
CA HIS A 83 37.88 -21.76 44.24
C HIS A 83 37.60 -23.28 44.21
N ARG A 84 37.18 -23.85 43.03
CA ARG A 84 36.94 -25.31 42.95
C ARG A 84 38.12 -26.11 42.44
N TYR A 85 38.63 -25.81 41.26
CA TYR A 85 39.76 -26.52 40.63
C TYR A 85 40.84 -25.55 40.14
N VAL A 86 40.55 -24.29 39.99
CA VAL A 86 41.48 -23.25 39.58
C VAL A 86 41.28 -22.05 40.49
N ASP A 87 42.33 -21.67 41.22
CA ASP A 87 42.28 -20.51 42.12
C ASP A 87 42.28 -19.19 41.35
N HIS A 88 42.98 -19.17 40.22
CA HIS A 88 43.08 -17.96 39.37
C HIS A 88 43.14 -18.34 37.90
N LEU A 89 42.35 -17.64 37.07
CA LEU A 89 42.47 -17.73 35.63
C LEU A 89 43.81 -17.11 35.16
N PRO A 90 44.50 -17.73 34.18
CA PRO A 90 45.73 -17.18 33.61
C PRO A 90 45.54 -15.75 33.12
N LYS A 91 46.48 -14.86 33.39
CA LYS A 91 46.42 -13.44 32.94
C LYS A 91 46.12 -13.30 31.45
N LYS A 92 46.75 -14.14 30.61
CA LYS A 92 46.52 -14.17 29.15
C LYS A 92 45.03 -14.40 28.76
N VAL A 93 44.29 -15.20 29.56
CA VAL A 93 42.85 -15.47 29.34
C VAL A 93 42.04 -14.21 29.63
N ILE A 94 42.35 -13.53 30.73
CA ILE A 94 41.69 -12.25 31.10
C ILE A 94 41.98 -11.15 30.05
N GLU A 95 43.22 -11.05 29.59
CA GLU A 95 43.61 -10.10 28.55
C GLU A 95 42.85 -10.36 27.26
N LEU A 96 42.85 -11.59 26.78
CA LEU A 96 42.09 -11.99 25.57
C LEU A 96 40.57 -11.76 25.71
N ALA A 97 39.99 -12.07 26.86
CA ALA A 97 38.57 -11.83 27.10
C ALA A 97 38.22 -10.32 27.09
N ASN A 98 39.10 -9.47 27.59
CA ASN A 98 38.96 -8.01 27.52
C ASN A 98 39.11 -7.47 26.10
N GLU A 99 40.06 -7.97 25.31
CA GLU A 99 40.22 -7.63 23.89
C GLU A 99 38.99 -7.97 23.05
N LEU A 100 38.45 -9.19 23.24
CA LEU A 100 37.28 -9.67 22.51
C LEU A 100 35.96 -9.16 23.08
N ALA A 101 35.97 -8.35 24.15
CA ALA A 101 34.77 -7.98 24.89
C ALA A 101 33.89 -9.20 25.19
N PHE A 102 34.50 -10.30 25.67
CA PHE A 102 33.83 -11.57 26.02
C PHE A 102 33.73 -11.70 27.55
N PRO A 103 32.51 -11.67 28.14
CA PRO A 103 32.32 -11.67 29.58
C PRO A 103 32.76 -12.98 30.24
N ILE A 104 33.63 -12.88 31.25
CA ILE A 104 33.93 -13.96 32.17
C ILE A 104 33.44 -13.54 33.56
N ILE A 105 32.63 -14.41 34.17
CA ILE A 105 31.89 -14.12 35.40
C ILE A 105 32.19 -15.19 36.42
N ILE A 106 32.60 -14.81 37.64
CA ILE A 106 32.75 -15.70 38.77
C ILE A 106 31.39 -15.99 39.38
N THR A 107 31.05 -17.25 39.49
CA THR A 107 29.87 -17.75 40.23
C THR A 107 30.25 -18.17 41.63
N PRO A 108 29.34 -18.08 42.64
CA PRO A 108 29.61 -18.43 44.02
C PRO A 108 30.12 -19.87 44.17
N GLY A 109 31.16 -20.05 44.99
CA GLY A 109 31.80 -21.35 45.22
C GLY A 109 30.98 -22.32 46.06
N ASP A 110 30.11 -21.81 46.93
CA ASP A 110 29.24 -22.54 47.85
C ASP A 110 27.96 -23.06 47.22
N GLU A 111 27.53 -22.48 46.10
CA GLU A 111 26.32 -22.88 45.38
C GLU A 111 26.59 -23.99 44.33
N LEU A 112 25.68 -24.93 44.18
CA LEU A 112 25.77 -25.95 43.12
C LEU A 112 25.58 -25.32 41.76
N ILE A 113 26.37 -25.73 40.75
CA ILE A 113 26.23 -25.21 39.35
C ILE A 113 24.81 -25.40 38.82
N SER A 114 24.22 -26.59 39.12
CA SER A 114 22.84 -26.90 38.75
C SER A 114 21.82 -25.91 39.33
N GLU A 115 22.07 -25.41 40.54
CA GLU A 115 21.20 -24.43 41.17
C GLU A 115 21.36 -23.03 40.55
N THR A 116 22.60 -22.63 40.33
CA THR A 116 22.91 -21.38 39.57
C THR A 116 22.26 -21.43 38.20
N MET A 117 22.40 -22.53 37.47
CA MET A 117 21.77 -22.70 36.14
C MET A 117 20.25 -22.63 36.26
N ARG A 118 19.63 -23.30 37.23
CA ARG A 118 18.18 -23.23 37.44
C ARG A 118 17.69 -21.83 37.72
N LYS A 119 18.38 -21.06 38.55
CA LYS A 119 18.06 -19.64 38.84
C LYS A 119 18.15 -18.77 37.60
N MET A 120 19.28 -18.86 36.88
CA MET A 120 19.49 -18.10 35.65
C MET A 120 18.44 -18.44 34.58
N LEU A 121 18.19 -19.76 34.37
CA LEU A 121 17.19 -20.21 33.40
C LEU A 121 15.79 -19.74 33.77
N SER A 122 15.42 -19.77 35.06
CA SER A 122 14.15 -19.26 35.57
C SER A 122 13.96 -17.74 35.24
N ILE A 123 15.04 -16.95 35.40
CA ILE A 123 15.00 -15.52 35.08
C ILE A 123 14.82 -15.30 33.57
N ILE A 124 15.55 -16.05 32.73
CA ILE A 124 15.45 -15.97 31.28
C ILE A 124 14.03 -16.33 30.83
N LEU A 125 13.49 -17.47 31.28
CA LEU A 125 12.13 -17.92 30.96
C LEU A 125 11.06 -16.93 31.44
N LYS A 126 11.22 -16.39 32.65
CA LYS A 126 10.30 -15.39 33.20
C LYS A 126 10.32 -14.10 32.33
N SER A 127 11.51 -13.68 31.88
CA SER A 127 11.63 -12.55 30.96
C SER A 127 10.90 -12.80 29.65
N GLN A 128 11.13 -13.95 29.01
CA GLN A 128 10.45 -14.35 27.77
C GLN A 128 8.94 -14.45 27.95
N THR A 129 8.48 -15.05 29.04
CA THR A 129 7.06 -15.18 29.38
C THR A 129 6.42 -13.79 29.57
N ASN A 130 7.12 -12.85 30.23
CA ASN A 130 6.63 -11.50 30.42
C ASN A 130 6.51 -10.75 29.08
N GLU A 131 7.47 -10.90 28.16
CA GLU A 131 7.42 -10.32 26.82
C GLU A 131 6.21 -10.83 26.02
N LEU A 132 6.03 -12.16 26.00
CA LEU A 132 4.86 -12.78 25.35
C LEU A 132 3.55 -12.33 25.99
N SER A 133 3.50 -12.25 27.33
CA SER A 133 2.32 -11.77 28.06
C SER A 133 1.98 -10.31 27.70
N ARG A 134 2.99 -9.44 27.52
CA ARG A 134 2.76 -8.07 27.04
C ARG A 134 2.13 -8.04 25.64
N ILE A 135 2.62 -8.86 24.72
CA ILE A 135 2.12 -8.95 23.36
C ILE A 135 0.66 -9.45 23.34
N VAL A 136 0.37 -10.52 24.08
CA VAL A 136 -0.99 -11.07 24.20
C VAL A 136 -1.95 -10.03 24.79
N LYS A 137 -1.54 -9.35 25.86
CA LYS A 137 -2.33 -8.30 26.51
C LYS A 137 -2.55 -7.10 25.60
N ALA A 138 -1.53 -6.69 24.82
CA ALA A 138 -1.67 -5.63 23.84
C ALA A 138 -2.69 -6.01 22.77
N ASN A 139 -2.62 -7.23 22.23
CA ASN A 139 -3.57 -7.74 21.24
C ASN A 139 -5.01 -7.76 21.78
N GLN A 140 -5.21 -8.26 23.00
CA GLN A 140 -6.53 -8.26 23.66
C GLN A 140 -7.05 -6.83 23.85
N THR A 141 -6.21 -5.93 24.35
CA THR A 141 -6.60 -4.51 24.58
C THR A 141 -7.05 -3.83 23.29
N LEU A 142 -6.34 -4.06 22.19
CA LEU A 142 -6.67 -3.49 20.88
C LEU A 142 -7.94 -4.15 20.29
N ALA A 143 -8.10 -5.47 20.45
CA ALA A 143 -9.32 -6.16 20.03
C ALA A 143 -10.57 -5.62 20.76
N ASP A 144 -10.50 -5.46 22.09
CA ASP A 144 -11.58 -4.90 22.93
C ASP A 144 -11.89 -3.45 22.54
N LEU A 145 -10.86 -2.68 22.15
CA LEU A 145 -11.04 -1.32 21.65
C LEU A 145 -11.81 -1.31 20.34
N LEU A 146 -11.45 -2.18 19.39
CA LEU A 146 -12.08 -2.24 18.06
C LEU A 146 -13.57 -2.59 18.14
N LEU A 147 -14.00 -3.38 19.12
CA LEU A 147 -15.41 -3.71 19.33
C LEU A 147 -16.28 -2.50 19.68
N LYS A 148 -15.68 -1.39 20.15
CA LYS A 148 -16.36 -0.16 20.55
C LYS A 148 -16.49 0.88 19.43
N ASP A 149 -16.17 0.52 18.20
CA ASP A 149 -16.17 1.42 17.04
C ASP A 149 -15.38 2.73 17.26
N PRO A 150 -14.08 2.65 17.60
CA PRO A 150 -13.29 3.82 17.98
C PRO A 150 -12.93 4.68 16.76
N THR A 151 -12.66 5.97 17.02
CA THR A 151 -12.06 6.85 15.99
C THR A 151 -10.60 6.45 15.70
N ASN A 152 -10.09 6.80 14.51
CA ASN A 152 -8.69 6.55 14.15
C ASN A 152 -7.72 7.15 15.18
N THR A 153 -8.00 8.35 15.69
CA THR A 153 -7.17 9.01 16.71
C THR A 153 -7.15 8.21 18.02
N THR A 154 -8.29 7.66 18.44
CA THR A 154 -8.38 6.83 19.65
C THR A 154 -7.56 5.55 19.50
N VAL A 155 -7.60 4.90 18.32
CA VAL A 155 -6.79 3.72 18.03
C VAL A 155 -5.30 4.06 18.04
N LEU A 156 -4.90 5.15 17.36
CA LEU A 156 -3.51 5.58 17.31
C LEU A 156 -2.94 5.94 18.68
N ASN A 157 -3.71 6.64 19.52
CA ASN A 157 -3.29 6.94 20.90
C ASN A 157 -3.04 5.65 21.69
N LYS A 158 -3.96 4.68 21.57
CA LYS A 158 -3.79 3.41 22.28
C LYS A 158 -2.62 2.59 21.76
N CYS A 159 -2.39 2.60 20.44
CA CYS A 159 -1.21 1.99 19.83
C CYS A 159 0.08 2.65 20.31
N SER A 160 0.15 4.00 20.33
CA SER A 160 1.30 4.75 20.83
C SER A 160 1.62 4.43 22.29
N GLU A 161 0.61 4.38 23.17
CA GLU A 161 0.77 3.95 24.58
C GLU A 161 1.39 2.56 24.71
N LEU A 162 1.03 1.61 23.82
CA LEU A 162 1.48 0.22 23.88
C LEU A 162 2.92 0.04 23.43
N ILE A 163 3.34 0.77 22.38
CA ILE A 163 4.70 0.68 21.83
C ILE A 163 5.64 1.75 22.39
N HIS A 164 5.12 2.75 23.12
CA HIS A 164 5.86 3.90 23.65
C HIS A 164 6.55 4.76 22.57
N HIS A 165 5.95 4.81 21.38
CA HIS A 165 6.41 5.61 20.24
C HIS A 165 5.25 6.38 19.63
N PRO A 166 5.43 7.67 19.28
CA PRO A 166 4.41 8.43 18.57
C PRO A 166 4.10 7.83 17.19
N LEU A 167 2.82 7.86 16.81
CA LEU A 167 2.31 7.27 15.58
C LEU A 167 1.54 8.28 14.74
N PHE A 168 1.60 8.11 13.43
CA PHE A 168 0.73 8.82 12.50
C PHE A 168 0.30 7.91 11.35
N LEU A 169 -0.93 8.15 10.88
CA LEU A 169 -1.53 7.43 9.75
C LEU A 169 -1.55 8.34 8.53
N MET A 170 -1.12 7.79 7.39
CA MET A 170 -1.13 8.48 6.10
C MET A 170 -2.06 7.77 5.12
N ASP A 171 -2.71 8.56 4.27
CA ASP A 171 -3.44 8.03 3.12
C ASP A 171 -2.49 7.71 1.95
N SER A 172 -3.06 7.19 0.86
CA SER A 172 -2.33 6.89 -0.38
C SER A 172 -1.71 8.10 -1.08
N HIS A 173 -1.99 9.32 -0.62
CA HIS A 173 -1.45 10.59 -1.13
C HIS A 173 -0.39 11.18 -0.20
N PHE A 174 0.07 10.41 0.81
CA PHE A 174 1.04 10.83 1.85
C PHE A 174 0.60 12.03 2.68
N ARG A 175 -0.71 12.22 2.79
CA ARG A 175 -1.29 13.18 3.70
C ARG A 175 -1.48 12.52 5.06
N VAL A 176 -1.01 13.17 6.10
CA VAL A 176 -1.22 12.70 7.48
C VAL A 176 -2.68 12.92 7.85
N VAL A 177 -3.48 11.85 7.81
CA VAL A 177 -4.92 11.89 8.08
C VAL A 177 -5.25 11.85 9.56
N SER A 178 -4.41 11.18 10.36
CA SER A 178 -4.56 11.08 11.81
C SER A 178 -3.20 10.88 12.48
N ALA A 179 -3.08 11.28 13.74
CA ALA A 179 -1.87 11.10 14.52
C ALA A 179 -2.21 10.89 16.00
N SER A 180 -1.30 10.26 16.73
CA SER A 180 -1.35 10.18 18.19
C SER A 180 -1.10 11.55 18.82
N GLN A 181 -1.56 11.74 20.05
CA GLN A 181 -1.48 13.03 20.76
C GLN A 181 -0.03 13.42 21.11
N ASP A 182 0.84 12.45 21.27
CA ASP A 182 2.24 12.60 21.62
C ASP A 182 3.16 12.87 20.41
N LEU A 183 2.59 13.06 19.19
CA LEU A 183 3.39 13.39 18.01
C LEU A 183 4.14 14.72 18.20
N PRO A 184 5.49 14.74 18.10
CA PRO A 184 6.30 15.93 18.43
C PRO A 184 6.28 17.02 17.34
N MET A 185 5.54 16.82 16.25
CA MET A 185 5.50 17.70 15.09
C MET A 185 4.06 17.92 14.58
N THR A 186 3.85 18.98 13.79
CA THR A 186 2.49 19.24 13.24
C THR A 186 2.20 18.34 12.04
N ARG A 187 0.92 17.99 11.83
CA ARG A 187 0.50 17.15 10.69
C ARG A 187 0.83 17.79 9.34
N ASN A 188 0.69 19.10 9.23
CA ASN A 188 0.92 19.82 7.98
C ASN A 188 2.39 19.82 7.58
N THR A 189 3.29 20.17 8.51
CA THR A 189 4.73 20.16 8.25
C THR A 189 5.25 18.77 7.90
N LEU A 190 4.69 17.74 8.55
CA LEU A 190 5.03 16.35 8.26
C LEU A 190 4.49 15.91 6.88
N THR A 191 3.26 16.30 6.53
CA THR A 191 2.69 16.05 5.20
C THR A 191 3.54 16.68 4.11
N ASP A 192 3.92 17.95 4.26
CA ASP A 192 4.74 18.66 3.29
C ASP A 192 6.11 18.00 3.13
N PHE A 193 6.74 17.59 4.23
CA PHE A 193 8.01 16.86 4.19
C PHE A 193 7.87 15.54 3.41
N LEU A 194 6.88 14.70 3.76
CA LEU A 194 6.69 13.39 3.15
C LEU A 194 6.36 13.46 1.66
N ARG A 195 5.57 14.43 1.24
CA ARG A 195 5.21 14.64 -0.17
C ARG A 195 6.36 15.17 -1.02
N ASN A 196 7.32 15.83 -0.41
CA ASN A 196 8.51 16.36 -1.09
C ASN A 196 9.64 15.32 -1.23
N GLN A 197 9.48 14.09 -0.70
CA GLN A 197 10.45 13.00 -0.88
C GLN A 197 10.30 12.40 -2.27
N THR A 198 11.03 12.95 -3.26
CA THR A 198 10.94 12.51 -4.68
C THR A 198 11.56 11.15 -4.94
N ASP A 199 12.46 10.70 -4.06
CA ASP A 199 13.23 9.46 -4.24
C ASP A 199 12.48 8.19 -3.81
N ILE A 200 11.30 8.34 -3.21
CA ILE A 200 10.50 7.22 -2.72
C ILE A 200 9.36 6.95 -3.67
N ASP A 201 9.40 5.81 -4.35
CA ASP A 201 8.25 5.30 -5.09
C ASP A 201 7.25 4.64 -4.13
N TYR A 202 6.36 5.45 -3.62
CA TYR A 202 5.35 5.00 -2.67
C TYR A 202 4.34 4.01 -3.25
N PHE A 203 4.05 4.03 -4.55
CA PHE A 203 3.18 3.04 -5.17
C PHE A 203 3.73 1.63 -5.05
N ASN A 204 5.05 1.50 -5.12
CA ASN A 204 5.75 0.22 -5.02
C ASN A 204 6.33 -0.06 -3.63
N LEU A 205 6.08 0.81 -2.64
CA LEU A 205 6.57 0.62 -1.29
C LEU A 205 5.86 -0.57 -0.62
N ASN A 206 6.57 -1.70 -0.51
CA ASN A 206 6.10 -2.92 0.13
C ASN A 206 6.89 -3.28 1.40
N THR A 207 7.94 -2.50 1.69
CA THR A 207 8.83 -2.69 2.84
C THR A 207 8.88 -1.41 3.67
N ARG A 208 9.43 -1.52 4.88
CA ARG A 208 9.66 -0.35 5.72
C ARG A 208 10.76 0.54 5.13
N VAL A 209 10.59 1.85 5.27
CA VAL A 209 11.61 2.87 4.94
C VAL A 209 11.82 3.73 6.17
N ILE A 210 13.08 4.09 6.44
CA ILE A 210 13.44 5.00 7.53
C ILE A 210 13.89 6.32 6.92
N LEU A 211 13.27 7.41 7.36
CA LEU A 211 13.52 8.76 6.88
C LEU A 211 13.99 9.63 8.05
N PRO A 212 15.17 10.23 7.98
CA PRO A 212 15.57 11.22 8.96
C PRO A 212 14.75 12.51 8.79
N TYR A 213 14.15 12.98 9.87
CA TYR A 213 13.41 14.22 9.93
C TYR A 213 13.76 15.03 11.17
N GLN A 214 14.49 16.12 10.99
CA GLN A 214 15.04 16.94 12.07
C GLN A 214 15.92 16.12 13.03
N ALA A 215 15.52 15.96 14.29
CA ALA A 215 16.22 15.17 15.30
C ALA A 215 15.64 13.74 15.46
N ASN A 216 14.63 13.34 14.69
CA ASN A 216 13.93 12.07 14.81
C ASN A 216 14.10 11.21 13.57
N ASP A 217 13.97 9.91 13.74
CA ASP A 217 13.87 8.93 12.66
C ASP A 217 12.40 8.53 12.44
N LEU A 218 11.91 8.70 11.22
CA LEU A 218 10.55 8.30 10.85
C LEU A 218 10.60 6.94 10.17
N THR A 219 10.06 5.92 10.79
CA THR A 219 9.89 4.59 10.18
C THR A 219 8.53 4.51 9.53
N ILE A 220 8.50 4.51 8.18
CA ILE A 220 7.27 4.43 7.38
C ILE A 220 7.05 2.97 6.97
N MET A 221 5.85 2.47 7.20
CA MET A 221 5.47 1.08 6.89
C MET A 221 4.12 1.05 6.15
N PRO A 222 3.99 0.24 5.08
CA PRO A 222 2.71 0.08 4.39
C PRO A 222 1.73 -0.70 5.27
N LEU A 223 0.47 -0.29 5.25
CA LEU A 223 -0.65 -1.05 5.79
C LEU A 223 -1.20 -1.99 4.71
N PHE A 224 -1.58 -3.18 5.11
CA PHE A 224 -2.21 -4.13 4.20
C PHE A 224 -3.60 -3.63 3.80
N SER A 225 -3.87 -3.60 2.50
CA SER A 225 -5.18 -3.30 1.92
C SER A 225 -5.55 -4.39 0.93
N ALA A 226 -6.85 -4.57 0.72
CA ALA A 226 -7.36 -5.45 -0.34
C ALA A 226 -6.99 -4.91 -1.74
N TYR A 227 -6.78 -3.60 -1.84
CA TYR A 227 -6.43 -2.88 -3.07
C TYR A 227 -5.01 -2.32 -2.96
N LYS A 228 -4.10 -2.78 -3.83
CA LYS A 228 -2.69 -2.32 -3.82
C LYS A 228 -2.56 -0.82 -4.05
N GLU A 229 -3.45 -0.25 -4.87
CA GLU A 229 -3.46 1.15 -5.29
C GLU A 229 -4.01 2.09 -4.22
N ASN A 230 -4.83 1.55 -3.31
CA ASN A 230 -5.38 2.31 -2.18
C ASN A 230 -4.60 2.03 -0.88
N LYS A 231 -3.27 2.10 -0.96
CA LYS A 231 -2.40 1.89 0.19
C LYS A 231 -2.58 2.99 1.21
N ALA A 232 -2.57 2.61 2.48
CA ALA A 232 -2.33 3.50 3.59
C ALA A 232 -0.97 3.18 4.20
N PHE A 233 -0.42 4.12 4.96
CA PHE A 233 0.88 3.95 5.60
C PHE A 233 0.78 4.38 7.04
N VAL A 234 1.56 3.74 7.89
CA VAL A 234 1.77 4.19 9.26
C VAL A 234 3.22 4.62 9.42
N GLY A 235 3.41 5.76 10.05
CA GLY A 235 4.71 6.23 10.49
C GLY A 235 4.86 6.08 11.99
N VAL A 236 6.02 5.61 12.42
CA VAL A 236 6.43 5.49 13.83
C VAL A 236 7.66 6.35 14.03
N VAL A 237 7.66 7.16 15.08
CA VAL A 237 8.79 8.06 15.39
C VAL A 237 9.76 7.32 16.30
N ASP A 238 11.07 7.38 15.98
CA ASP A 238 12.19 6.84 16.76
C ASP A 238 12.06 5.36 17.15
N LEU A 239 11.54 4.54 16.25
CA LEU A 239 11.44 3.09 16.45
C LEU A 239 12.84 2.44 16.43
N ASP A 240 13.23 1.76 17.52
CA ASP A 240 14.48 0.99 17.56
C ASP A 240 14.34 -0.33 16.75
N PRO A 241 15.00 -0.45 15.61
CA PRO A 241 14.92 -1.66 14.79
C PRO A 241 15.62 -2.88 15.42
N ALA A 242 16.40 -2.70 16.48
CA ALA A 242 17.13 -3.79 17.16
C ALA A 242 16.32 -4.41 18.32
N ASN A 243 15.27 -3.76 18.79
CA ASN A 243 14.45 -4.25 19.88
C ASN A 243 13.40 -5.27 19.42
N SER A 244 13.57 -6.54 19.73
CA SER A 244 12.65 -7.62 19.32
C SER A 244 11.22 -7.45 19.86
N THR A 245 11.07 -6.95 21.08
CA THR A 245 9.75 -6.72 21.71
C THR A 245 9.01 -5.59 20.99
N ASP A 246 9.69 -4.49 20.66
CA ASP A 246 9.09 -3.37 19.93
C ASP A 246 8.71 -3.76 18.51
N GLN A 247 9.50 -4.63 17.86
CA GLN A 247 9.13 -5.19 16.56
C GLN A 247 7.84 -6.01 16.62
N MET A 248 7.72 -6.92 17.62
CA MET A 248 6.50 -7.74 17.78
C MET A 248 5.28 -6.89 18.13
N LEU A 249 5.41 -5.90 19.01
CA LEU A 249 4.32 -4.98 19.35
C LEU A 249 3.94 -4.10 18.14
N THR A 250 4.93 -3.65 17.38
CA THR A 250 4.69 -2.91 16.11
C THR A 250 3.90 -3.76 15.12
N GLN A 251 4.18 -5.08 15.02
CA GLN A 251 3.41 -5.95 14.15
C GLN A 251 1.94 -6.08 14.61
N VAL A 252 1.67 -6.13 15.91
CA VAL A 252 0.30 -6.11 16.45
C VAL A 252 -0.41 -4.78 16.07
N VAL A 253 0.30 -3.67 16.19
CA VAL A 253 -0.21 -2.35 15.78
C VAL A 253 -0.52 -2.31 14.29
N LEU A 254 0.41 -2.78 13.43
CA LEU A 254 0.22 -2.85 11.98
C LEU A 254 -1.02 -3.68 11.61
N ASN A 255 -1.18 -4.86 12.21
CA ASN A 255 -2.34 -5.71 11.98
C ASN A 255 -3.64 -5.02 12.38
N THR A 256 -3.65 -4.34 13.52
CA THR A 256 -4.82 -3.58 14.01
C THR A 256 -5.18 -2.42 13.08
N LEU A 257 -4.20 -1.62 12.68
CA LEU A 257 -4.42 -0.49 11.77
C LEU A 257 -4.79 -0.95 10.36
N SER A 258 -4.24 -2.06 9.88
CA SER A 258 -4.65 -2.69 8.61
C SER A 258 -6.11 -3.13 8.65
N PHE A 259 -6.58 -3.70 9.76
CA PHE A 259 -7.99 -4.06 9.93
C PHE A 259 -8.90 -2.82 9.91
N VAL A 260 -8.52 -1.75 10.62
CA VAL A 260 -9.28 -0.47 10.63
C VAL A 260 -9.33 0.13 9.22
N ASN A 261 -8.20 0.16 8.51
CA ASN A 261 -8.13 0.66 7.15
C ASN A 261 -8.98 -0.19 6.20
N GLY A 262 -8.90 -1.52 6.29
CA GLY A 262 -9.70 -2.45 5.45
C GLY A 262 -11.21 -2.27 5.66
N ARG A 263 -11.66 -1.93 6.87
CA ARG A 263 -13.06 -1.58 7.13
C ARG A 263 -13.49 -0.30 6.41
N VAL A 264 -12.64 0.71 6.39
CA VAL A 264 -12.88 1.96 5.63
C VAL A 264 -12.96 1.66 4.13
N ASP A 265 -12.08 0.82 3.59
CA ASP A 265 -12.10 0.40 2.19
C ASP A 265 -13.40 -0.33 1.84
N MET A 266 -13.88 -1.24 2.69
CA MET A 266 -15.17 -1.93 2.50
C MET A 266 -16.36 -0.96 2.46
N LEU A 267 -16.39 0.04 3.34
CA LEU A 267 -17.44 1.05 3.36
C LEU A 267 -17.41 1.91 2.10
N ASN A 268 -16.22 2.31 1.64
CA ASN A 268 -16.05 3.07 0.42
C ASN A 268 -16.51 2.26 -0.81
N GLU A 269 -16.18 0.97 -0.88
CA GLU A 269 -16.62 0.08 -1.95
C GLU A 269 -18.15 -0.10 -1.97
N SER A 270 -18.76 -0.29 -0.79
CA SER A 270 -20.22 -0.35 -0.68
C SER A 270 -20.89 0.96 -1.13
N ALA A 271 -20.34 2.10 -0.73
CA ALA A 271 -20.83 3.41 -1.16
C ALA A 271 -20.71 3.59 -2.68
N PHE A 272 -19.59 3.15 -3.28
CA PHE A 272 -19.37 3.19 -4.72
C PHE A 272 -20.39 2.31 -5.49
N ARG A 273 -20.65 1.08 -5.02
CA ARG A 273 -21.66 0.20 -5.63
C ARG A 273 -23.06 0.80 -5.55
N ASN A 274 -23.45 1.35 -4.41
CA ASN A 274 -24.73 2.03 -4.26
C ASN A 274 -24.85 3.23 -5.18
N GLN A 275 -23.77 4.00 -5.34
CA GLN A 275 -23.71 5.12 -6.25
C GLN A 275 -23.86 4.65 -7.70
N SER A 276 -23.18 3.57 -8.10
CA SER A 276 -23.30 3.00 -9.44
C SER A 276 -24.74 2.55 -9.73
N GLY A 277 -25.41 1.91 -8.78
CA GLY A 277 -26.81 1.53 -8.89
C GLY A 277 -27.76 2.72 -9.13
N PHE A 278 -27.49 3.84 -8.44
CA PHE A 278 -28.29 5.07 -8.67
C PHE A 278 -28.15 5.58 -10.09
N TYR A 279 -26.95 5.73 -10.63
CA TYR A 279 -26.74 6.25 -12.00
C TYR A 279 -27.25 5.28 -13.07
N LEU A 280 -27.18 3.97 -12.83
CA LEU A 280 -27.81 2.97 -13.67
C LEU A 280 -29.32 3.20 -13.78
N ASN A 281 -30.00 3.35 -12.65
CA ASN A 281 -31.43 3.59 -12.63
C ASN A 281 -31.82 4.93 -13.30
N VAL A 282 -30.95 5.95 -13.21
CA VAL A 282 -31.14 7.23 -13.97
C VAL A 282 -31.06 6.97 -15.46
N MET A 283 -30.10 6.19 -15.93
CA MET A 283 -29.91 5.88 -17.35
C MET A 283 -31.09 5.05 -17.92
N ASP A 284 -31.58 4.11 -17.14
CA ASP A 284 -32.70 3.23 -17.55
C ASP A 284 -34.08 3.89 -17.41
N GLY A 285 -34.14 5.16 -16.94
CA GLY A 285 -35.37 5.90 -16.72
C GLY A 285 -36.21 5.35 -15.55
N GLY A 286 -35.60 4.52 -14.70
CA GLY A 286 -36.27 3.92 -13.54
C GLY A 286 -36.50 4.87 -12.36
N ILE A 287 -35.98 6.10 -12.45
CA ILE A 287 -36.11 7.15 -11.42
C ILE A 287 -36.70 8.41 -12.05
N SER A 288 -37.69 9.02 -11.38
CA SER A 288 -38.25 10.29 -11.82
C SER A 288 -37.24 11.43 -11.73
N ASN A 289 -37.34 12.41 -12.66
CA ASN A 289 -36.46 13.59 -12.68
C ASN A 289 -36.49 14.38 -11.35
N ASP A 290 -37.62 14.42 -10.67
CA ASP A 290 -37.76 15.06 -9.36
C ASP A 290 -36.90 14.37 -8.29
N LEU A 291 -36.85 13.04 -8.28
CA LEU A 291 -36.04 12.29 -7.35
C LEU A 291 -34.55 12.40 -7.69
N VAL A 292 -34.20 12.43 -8.98
CA VAL A 292 -32.83 12.73 -9.44
C VAL A 292 -32.38 14.09 -8.91
N ASN A 293 -33.18 15.12 -9.13
CA ASN A 293 -32.88 16.49 -8.69
C ASN A 293 -32.78 16.62 -7.16
N LYS A 294 -33.65 15.94 -6.40
CA LYS A 294 -33.54 15.88 -4.92
C LYS A 294 -32.25 15.21 -4.46
N THR A 295 -31.88 14.11 -5.11
CA THR A 295 -30.66 13.37 -4.77
C THR A 295 -29.39 14.19 -5.10
N LEU A 296 -29.38 14.92 -6.21
CA LEU A 296 -28.28 15.82 -6.56
C LEU A 296 -28.11 16.94 -5.55
N LYS A 297 -29.21 17.59 -5.15
CA LYS A 297 -29.19 18.63 -4.09
C LYS A 297 -28.67 18.08 -2.77
N ALA A 298 -29.07 16.87 -2.38
CA ALA A 298 -28.58 16.23 -1.15
C ALA A 298 -27.06 15.93 -1.19
N ARG A 299 -26.49 15.85 -2.40
CA ARG A 299 -25.05 15.69 -2.64
C ARG A 299 -24.31 17.00 -2.92
N ASN A 300 -24.98 18.15 -2.72
CA ASN A 300 -24.46 19.49 -3.04
C ASN A 300 -24.09 19.67 -4.52
N ILE A 301 -24.81 19.00 -5.43
CA ILE A 301 -24.67 19.15 -6.87
C ILE A 301 -25.89 19.93 -7.40
N ASP A 302 -25.66 21.02 -8.14
CA ASP A 302 -26.74 21.76 -8.77
C ASP A 302 -27.37 20.89 -9.88
N PRO A 303 -28.69 20.65 -9.89
CA PRO A 303 -29.37 19.89 -10.94
C PRO A 303 -29.19 20.43 -12.36
N SER A 304 -28.91 21.73 -12.50
CA SER A 304 -28.63 22.37 -13.80
C SER A 304 -27.22 22.13 -14.32
N THR A 305 -26.33 21.55 -13.49
CA THR A 305 -24.95 21.25 -13.88
C THR A 305 -24.94 20.28 -15.06
N LYS A 306 -24.19 20.65 -16.08
CA LYS A 306 -23.99 19.85 -17.28
C LYS A 306 -22.70 19.05 -17.18
N PHE A 307 -22.71 17.85 -17.77
CA PHE A 307 -21.60 16.94 -17.74
C PHE A 307 -21.27 16.40 -19.13
N HIS A 308 -19.99 16.26 -19.44
CA HIS A 308 -19.53 15.27 -20.40
C HIS A 308 -19.60 13.89 -19.76
N CYS A 309 -20.13 12.92 -20.48
CA CYS A 309 -19.99 11.51 -20.10
C CYS A 309 -18.77 10.93 -20.80
N ALA A 310 -17.94 10.22 -20.06
CA ALA A 310 -16.84 9.45 -20.61
C ALA A 310 -16.93 8.00 -20.16
N THR A 311 -16.56 7.08 -21.04
CA THR A 311 -16.48 5.65 -20.74
C THR A 311 -15.03 5.19 -20.91
N ILE A 312 -14.54 4.41 -19.93
CA ILE A 312 -13.18 3.87 -19.94
C ILE A 312 -13.27 2.35 -19.96
N LEU A 313 -12.42 1.74 -20.78
CA LEU A 313 -12.31 0.29 -20.90
C LEU A 313 -10.83 -0.10 -20.97
N VAL A 314 -10.50 -1.22 -20.32
CA VAL A 314 -9.21 -1.89 -20.50
C VAL A 314 -9.39 -2.99 -21.56
N THR A 315 -8.53 -2.99 -22.57
CA THR A 315 -8.49 -4.04 -23.58
C THR A 315 -7.19 -4.85 -23.44
N THR A 316 -7.28 -6.15 -23.63
CA THR A 316 -6.13 -7.06 -23.67
C THR A 316 -6.10 -7.80 -25.00
N ASN A 317 -4.93 -8.20 -25.47
CA ASN A 317 -4.78 -8.95 -26.73
C ASN A 317 -5.42 -10.35 -26.69
N HIS A 318 -5.68 -10.88 -25.50
CA HIS A 318 -6.43 -12.12 -25.30
C HIS A 318 -7.85 -11.79 -24.82
N GLN A 319 -8.85 -12.05 -25.65
CA GLN A 319 -10.27 -11.85 -25.35
C GLN A 319 -10.79 -12.70 -24.15
N ALA A 320 -9.95 -13.51 -23.54
CA ALA A 320 -10.27 -14.32 -22.39
C ALA A 320 -10.15 -13.49 -21.11
N LEU A 321 -11.30 -13.11 -20.55
CA LEU A 321 -11.47 -12.67 -19.17
C LEU A 321 -10.66 -11.39 -18.82
N LEU A 322 -11.26 -10.23 -19.13
CA LEU A 322 -10.99 -9.04 -18.32
C LEU A 322 -11.23 -9.46 -16.86
N SER A 323 -10.14 -9.70 -16.13
CA SER A 323 -10.28 -10.09 -14.73
C SER A 323 -10.93 -8.91 -14.01
N ASN A 324 -11.93 -9.19 -13.16
CA ASN A 324 -12.53 -8.17 -12.31
C ASN A 324 -11.47 -7.34 -11.58
N HIS A 325 -10.32 -7.93 -11.32
CA HIS A 325 -9.14 -7.30 -10.73
C HIS A 325 -8.60 -6.11 -11.55
N LEU A 326 -8.53 -6.19 -12.90
CA LEU A 326 -8.04 -5.07 -13.73
C LEU A 326 -9.02 -3.88 -13.69
N LEU A 327 -10.32 -4.16 -13.68
CA LEU A 327 -11.32 -3.09 -13.57
C LEU A 327 -11.24 -2.40 -12.19
N GLU A 328 -11.10 -3.19 -11.12
CA GLU A 328 -10.92 -2.68 -9.77
C GLU A 328 -9.65 -1.84 -9.65
N GLN A 329 -8.55 -2.29 -10.25
CA GLN A 329 -7.29 -1.55 -10.29
C GLN A 329 -7.46 -0.19 -10.99
N VAL A 330 -8.07 -0.17 -12.18
CA VAL A 330 -8.33 1.09 -12.92
C VAL A 330 -9.28 2.00 -12.14
N GLN A 331 -10.29 1.44 -11.49
CA GLN A 331 -11.20 2.20 -10.63
C GLN A 331 -10.44 2.89 -9.49
N GLN A 332 -9.60 2.17 -8.75
CA GLN A 332 -8.83 2.72 -7.64
C GLN A 332 -7.84 3.80 -8.10
N LEU A 333 -7.12 3.55 -9.20
CA LEU A 333 -6.21 4.54 -9.79
C LEU A 333 -6.96 5.78 -10.27
N THR A 334 -8.15 5.62 -10.84
CA THR A 334 -9.00 6.74 -11.27
C THR A 334 -9.48 7.58 -10.07
N LEU A 335 -9.97 6.92 -9.02
CA LEU A 335 -10.40 7.60 -7.79
C LEU A 335 -9.22 8.30 -7.10
N TRP A 336 -8.05 7.66 -7.10
CA TRP A 336 -6.82 8.27 -6.59
C TRP A 336 -6.47 9.54 -7.39
N PHE A 337 -6.46 9.45 -8.73
CA PHE A 337 -6.15 10.58 -9.61
C PHE A 337 -7.10 11.76 -9.39
N ILE A 338 -8.41 11.50 -9.33
CA ILE A 338 -9.43 12.52 -9.09
C ILE A 338 -9.19 13.24 -7.76
N LYS A 339 -8.88 12.51 -6.70
CA LYS A 339 -8.62 13.07 -5.37
C LYS A 339 -7.32 13.88 -5.33
N GLU A 340 -6.27 13.43 -6.01
CA GLU A 340 -4.99 14.13 -6.05
C GLU A 340 -5.10 15.46 -6.80
N TYR A 341 -5.79 15.45 -7.95
CA TYR A 341 -5.97 16.65 -8.78
C TYR A 341 -7.19 17.47 -8.39
N GLN A 342 -7.91 17.10 -7.33
CA GLN A 342 -9.14 17.78 -6.84
C GLN A 342 -10.16 18.01 -7.95
N ALA A 343 -10.26 17.08 -8.91
CA ALA A 343 -11.13 17.20 -10.05
C ALA A 343 -12.60 16.95 -9.65
N SER A 344 -13.51 17.77 -10.16
CA SER A 344 -14.95 17.60 -9.96
C SER A 344 -15.52 16.58 -10.95
N VAL A 345 -15.27 15.31 -10.69
CA VAL A 345 -15.67 14.19 -11.54
C VAL A 345 -16.44 13.16 -10.71
N ILE A 346 -17.56 12.71 -11.23
CA ILE A 346 -18.34 11.61 -10.64
C ILE A 346 -17.95 10.32 -11.36
N VAL A 347 -17.70 9.25 -10.61
CA VAL A 347 -17.28 7.96 -11.14
C VAL A 347 -18.27 6.88 -10.72
N PHE A 348 -18.64 6.02 -11.65
CA PHE A 348 -19.42 4.83 -11.36
C PHE A 348 -19.07 3.70 -12.35
N SER A 349 -19.42 2.48 -12.00
CA SER A 349 -19.14 1.32 -12.85
C SER A 349 -20.42 0.86 -13.55
N LEU A 350 -20.31 0.52 -14.84
CA LEU A 350 -21.40 -0.02 -15.63
C LEU A 350 -20.91 -1.22 -16.43
N LYS A 351 -21.45 -2.40 -16.15
CA LYS A 351 -20.99 -3.68 -16.75
C LYS A 351 -19.48 -3.85 -16.48
N GLN A 352 -18.66 -3.86 -17.49
CA GLN A 352 -17.19 -3.96 -17.39
C GLN A 352 -16.48 -2.67 -17.78
N GLN A 353 -17.15 -1.53 -17.63
CA GLN A 353 -16.63 -0.21 -17.97
C GLN A 353 -16.72 0.71 -16.77
N LEU A 354 -15.79 1.64 -16.69
CA LEU A 354 -15.85 2.75 -15.76
C LEU A 354 -16.42 3.97 -16.47
N VAL A 355 -17.42 4.59 -15.88
CA VAL A 355 -18.10 5.78 -16.44
C VAL A 355 -17.74 6.99 -15.58
N LEU A 356 -17.36 8.07 -16.23
CA LEU A 356 -17.01 9.34 -15.62
C LEU A 356 -17.92 10.45 -16.11
N LEU A 357 -18.46 11.23 -15.17
CA LEU A 357 -19.18 12.45 -15.49
C LEU A 357 -18.27 13.63 -15.15
N ILE A 358 -17.79 14.30 -16.17
CA ILE A 358 -16.86 15.42 -16.08
C ILE A 358 -17.66 16.71 -16.23
N ASN A 359 -17.55 17.61 -15.26
CA ASN A 359 -18.23 18.90 -15.31
C ASN A 359 -17.83 19.67 -16.58
N ASP A 360 -18.78 20.34 -17.22
CA ASP A 360 -18.57 21.13 -18.47
C ASP A 360 -17.56 22.29 -18.32
N GLN A 361 -17.33 22.75 -17.09
CA GLN A 361 -16.29 23.75 -16.81
C GLN A 361 -14.87 23.17 -16.89
N GLN A 362 -14.73 21.83 -16.90
CA GLN A 362 -13.45 21.14 -16.98
C GLN A 362 -13.20 20.65 -18.41
N ASN A 363 -11.98 20.85 -18.92
CA ASN A 363 -11.60 20.30 -20.23
C ASN A 363 -11.53 18.78 -20.19
N ALA A 364 -12.57 18.09 -20.66
CA ALA A 364 -12.70 16.64 -20.62
C ALA A 364 -11.58 15.94 -21.39
N GLN A 365 -11.15 16.46 -22.55
CA GLN A 365 -10.07 15.88 -23.35
C GLN A 365 -8.74 15.90 -22.58
N HIS A 366 -8.41 17.06 -22.02
CA HIS A 366 -7.17 17.22 -21.24
C HIS A 366 -7.16 16.31 -20.01
N PHE A 367 -8.27 16.28 -19.25
CA PHE A 367 -8.41 15.43 -18.07
C PHE A 367 -8.26 13.93 -18.41
N LEU A 368 -8.98 13.45 -19.43
CA LEU A 368 -8.93 12.05 -19.84
C LEU A 368 -7.55 11.65 -20.39
N THR A 369 -6.89 12.55 -21.12
CA THR A 369 -5.53 12.29 -21.61
C THR A 369 -4.54 12.15 -20.45
N ALA A 370 -4.58 13.07 -19.48
CA ALA A 370 -3.75 13.01 -18.30
C ALA A 370 -4.05 11.76 -17.44
N LEU A 371 -5.32 11.40 -17.28
CA LEU A 371 -5.73 10.19 -16.58
C LEU A 371 -5.18 8.92 -17.24
N VAL A 372 -5.31 8.81 -18.57
CA VAL A 372 -4.79 7.66 -19.32
C VAL A 372 -3.27 7.60 -19.22
N GLN A 373 -2.57 8.72 -19.36
CA GLN A 373 -1.11 8.80 -19.21
C GLN A 373 -0.65 8.39 -17.81
N PHE A 374 -1.41 8.70 -16.78
CA PHE A 374 -1.13 8.30 -15.40
C PHE A 374 -1.35 6.81 -15.16
N ILE A 375 -2.44 6.24 -15.69
CA ILE A 375 -2.82 4.84 -15.42
C ILE A 375 -2.05 3.85 -16.30
N GLN A 376 -1.88 4.14 -17.59
CA GLN A 376 -1.30 3.21 -18.57
C GLN A 376 0.05 2.58 -18.15
N PRO A 377 1.03 3.32 -17.59
CA PRO A 377 2.30 2.73 -17.14
C PRO A 377 2.19 1.79 -15.95
N LYS A 378 1.06 1.83 -15.22
CA LYS A 378 0.78 1.03 -14.02
C LYS A 378 0.01 -0.26 -14.32
N LEU A 379 -0.44 -0.42 -15.56
CA LEU A 379 -1.08 -1.64 -16.05
C LEU A 379 -0.03 -2.59 -16.65
N ASP A 380 -0.42 -3.86 -16.77
CA ASP A 380 0.39 -4.84 -17.47
C ASP A 380 0.67 -4.41 -18.91
N ARG A 381 1.85 -4.75 -19.44
CA ARG A 381 2.29 -4.38 -20.80
C ARG A 381 1.33 -4.82 -21.92
N GLN A 382 0.50 -5.82 -21.67
CA GLN A 382 -0.49 -6.34 -22.61
C GLN A 382 -1.86 -5.65 -22.49
N ALA A 383 -2.05 -4.84 -21.46
CA ALA A 383 -3.28 -4.11 -21.21
C ALA A 383 -3.21 -2.71 -21.80
N ARG A 384 -4.25 -2.33 -22.54
CA ARG A 384 -4.40 -0.99 -23.11
C ARG A 384 -5.64 -0.31 -22.54
N LEU A 385 -5.46 0.86 -21.96
CA LEU A 385 -6.55 1.70 -21.47
C LEU A 385 -7.04 2.60 -22.61
N ILE A 386 -8.34 2.57 -22.89
CA ILE A 386 -8.97 3.43 -23.89
C ILE A 386 -10.17 4.15 -23.27
N ALA A 387 -10.43 5.35 -23.76
CA ALA A 387 -11.55 6.19 -23.32
C ALA A 387 -12.29 6.77 -24.51
N GLY A 388 -13.62 6.78 -24.42
CA GLY A 388 -14.49 7.51 -25.31
C GLY A 388 -15.31 8.53 -24.53
N TYR A 389 -15.54 9.72 -25.03
CA TYR A 389 -16.35 10.73 -24.35
C TYR A 389 -17.34 11.42 -25.26
N SER A 390 -18.43 11.92 -24.65
CA SER A 390 -19.52 12.59 -25.34
C SER A 390 -19.08 13.94 -25.93
N TYR A 391 -19.62 14.29 -27.09
CA TYR A 391 -19.54 15.64 -27.65
C TYR A 391 -20.46 16.59 -26.89
N SER A 392 -21.69 16.12 -26.60
CA SER A 392 -22.70 16.91 -25.91
C SER A 392 -22.43 17.01 -24.41
N THR A 393 -22.78 18.17 -23.84
CA THR A 393 -22.85 18.37 -22.38
C THR A 393 -24.30 18.57 -21.98
N LEU A 394 -24.82 17.64 -21.18
CA LEU A 394 -26.22 17.62 -20.78
C LEU A 394 -26.34 17.45 -19.25
N PRO A 395 -27.49 17.85 -18.67
CA PRO A 395 -27.76 17.59 -17.27
C PRO A 395 -27.92 16.08 -17.02
N LEU A 396 -27.82 15.67 -15.75
CA LEU A 396 -27.85 14.27 -15.38
C LEU A 396 -29.15 13.55 -15.75
N THR A 397 -30.24 14.27 -15.88
CA THR A 397 -31.55 13.74 -16.35
C THR A 397 -31.50 13.20 -17.78
N GLU A 398 -30.50 13.60 -18.55
CA GLU A 398 -30.27 13.18 -19.94
C GLU A 398 -29.00 12.32 -20.09
N LEU A 399 -28.58 11.65 -18.99
CA LEU A 399 -27.37 10.83 -18.93
C LEU A 399 -27.33 9.74 -20.00
N ALA A 400 -28.47 9.14 -20.32
CA ALA A 400 -28.55 8.09 -21.34
C ALA A 400 -28.05 8.56 -22.70
N THR A 401 -28.35 9.81 -23.10
CA THR A 401 -27.92 10.40 -24.37
C THR A 401 -26.41 10.57 -24.40
N THR A 402 -25.82 11.22 -23.38
CA THR A 402 -24.36 11.44 -23.32
C THR A 402 -23.58 10.14 -23.14
N TYR A 403 -24.15 9.14 -22.45
CA TYR A 403 -23.55 7.81 -22.34
C TYR A 403 -23.49 7.10 -23.70
N ASN A 404 -24.56 7.15 -24.48
CA ASN A 404 -24.60 6.52 -25.82
C ASN A 404 -23.53 7.14 -26.74
N GLU A 405 -23.38 8.48 -26.73
CA GLU A 405 -22.31 9.16 -27.45
C GLU A 405 -20.92 8.68 -27.00
N ALA A 406 -20.69 8.61 -25.70
CA ALA A 406 -19.43 8.14 -25.13
C ALA A 406 -19.13 6.67 -25.48
N ALA A 407 -20.15 5.81 -25.47
CA ALA A 407 -20.04 4.40 -25.83
C ALA A 407 -19.69 4.22 -27.32
N GLU A 408 -20.30 5.01 -28.23
CA GLU A 408 -19.95 4.99 -29.65
C GLU A 408 -18.49 5.48 -29.86
N ALA A 409 -18.09 6.56 -29.18
CA ALA A 409 -16.71 7.05 -29.21
C ALA A 409 -15.70 5.99 -28.71
N LEU A 410 -16.06 5.26 -27.62
CA LEU A 410 -15.25 4.16 -27.11
C LEU A 410 -15.11 3.01 -28.11
N ALA A 411 -16.19 2.67 -28.83
CA ALA A 411 -16.14 1.64 -29.86
C ALA A 411 -15.16 2.02 -31.00
N LEU A 412 -15.10 3.29 -31.37
CA LEU A 412 -14.13 3.80 -32.34
C LEU A 412 -12.69 3.77 -31.81
N SER A 413 -12.51 4.01 -30.50
CA SER A 413 -11.19 3.96 -29.85
C SER A 413 -10.53 2.58 -29.90
N LYS A 414 -11.29 1.50 -29.96
CA LYS A 414 -10.75 0.12 -30.02
C LYS A 414 -9.84 -0.08 -31.24
N ASN A 415 -10.18 0.53 -32.36
CA ASN A 415 -9.47 0.42 -33.64
C ASN A 415 -8.60 1.66 -33.96
N SER A 416 -8.54 2.62 -33.05
CA SER A 416 -7.78 3.87 -33.22
C SER A 416 -6.41 3.77 -32.56
N PRO A 417 -5.38 4.44 -33.09
CA PRO A 417 -4.11 4.61 -32.38
C PRO A 417 -4.27 5.54 -31.15
N HIS A 418 -5.29 6.38 -31.12
CA HIS A 418 -5.55 7.31 -30.03
C HIS A 418 -6.25 6.61 -28.88
N ALA A 419 -5.73 6.80 -27.68
CA ALA A 419 -6.30 6.22 -26.46
C ALA A 419 -7.58 6.95 -26.00
N VAL A 420 -7.74 8.22 -26.35
CA VAL A 420 -8.92 9.04 -26.02
C VAL A 420 -9.58 9.53 -27.30
N THR A 421 -10.87 9.27 -27.45
CA THR A 421 -11.65 9.65 -28.65
C THR A 421 -12.91 10.39 -28.25
N ILE A 422 -13.19 11.50 -28.92
CA ILE A 422 -14.46 12.24 -28.79
C ILE A 422 -15.51 11.66 -29.71
N TYR A 423 -16.76 11.62 -29.27
CA TYR A 423 -17.90 11.37 -30.16
C TYR A 423 -17.99 12.44 -31.22
N ARG A 424 -18.13 12.05 -32.47
CA ARG A 424 -18.39 12.97 -33.58
C ARG A 424 -19.78 12.67 -34.12
N PRO A 425 -20.69 13.66 -34.11
CA PRO A 425 -21.99 13.49 -34.75
C PRO A 425 -21.82 13.01 -36.18
N LYS A 426 -22.56 11.99 -36.57
CA LYS A 426 -22.55 11.51 -37.95
C LYS A 426 -23.22 12.58 -38.85
N TYR A 427 -22.43 13.23 -39.67
CA TYR A 427 -22.99 14.10 -40.69
C TYR A 427 -23.76 13.29 -41.73
N VAL A 428 -24.70 13.93 -42.43
CA VAL A 428 -25.52 13.29 -43.48
C VAL A 428 -24.67 12.52 -44.50
N LYS A 429 -23.48 13.01 -44.82
CA LYS A 429 -22.50 12.32 -45.69
C LYS A 429 -22.06 10.97 -45.14
N GLU A 430 -21.84 10.84 -43.80
CA GLU A 430 -21.44 9.59 -43.14
C GLU A 430 -22.62 8.63 -43.05
N LEU A 431 -23.84 9.12 -42.79
CA LEU A 431 -25.05 8.31 -42.84
C LEU A 431 -25.29 7.73 -44.25
N ILE A 432 -25.07 8.51 -45.30
CA ILE A 432 -25.15 8.04 -46.69
C ILE A 432 -24.12 6.95 -46.96
N SER A 433 -22.92 7.04 -46.39
CA SER A 433 -21.85 6.02 -46.55
C SER A 433 -22.17 4.67 -45.89
N LEU A 434 -23.13 4.60 -44.97
CA LEU A 434 -23.61 3.36 -44.36
C LEU A 434 -24.61 2.59 -45.22
N ILE A 435 -25.15 3.24 -46.27
CA ILE A 435 -26.08 2.61 -47.22
C ILE A 435 -25.28 1.63 -48.09
N PRO A 436 -25.69 0.35 -48.21
CA PRO A 436 -25.05 -0.59 -49.11
C PRO A 436 -24.97 -0.03 -50.55
N GLN A 437 -23.83 -0.21 -51.19
CA GLN A 437 -23.57 0.39 -52.51
C GLN A 437 -24.61 0.01 -53.57
N ASN A 438 -25.14 -1.22 -53.55
CA ASN A 438 -26.21 -1.71 -54.42
C ASN A 438 -27.53 -0.93 -54.20
N GLU A 439 -27.89 -0.67 -52.94
CA GLU A 439 -29.10 0.12 -52.63
C GLU A 439 -28.94 1.60 -52.98
N ALA A 440 -27.76 2.17 -52.64
CA ALA A 440 -27.45 3.55 -53.03
C ALA A 440 -27.48 3.72 -54.56
N ARG A 441 -26.93 2.75 -55.30
CA ARG A 441 -26.92 2.77 -56.78
C ARG A 441 -28.34 2.63 -57.33
N SER A 442 -29.14 1.72 -56.80
CA SER A 442 -30.55 1.54 -57.18
C SER A 442 -31.39 2.77 -56.90
N PHE A 443 -31.13 3.46 -55.78
CA PHE A 443 -31.78 4.75 -55.45
C PHE A 443 -31.40 5.84 -56.43
N VAL A 444 -30.10 6.01 -56.73
CA VAL A 444 -29.61 7.03 -57.71
C VAL A 444 -30.17 6.76 -59.10
N GLU A 445 -30.17 5.50 -59.56
CA GLU A 445 -30.72 5.13 -60.83
C GLU A 445 -32.25 5.39 -60.90
N ARG A 446 -32.99 5.21 -59.83
CA ARG A 446 -34.42 5.47 -59.78
C ARG A 446 -34.76 6.94 -59.74
N VAL A 447 -33.99 7.72 -58.99
CA VAL A 447 -34.27 9.17 -58.76
C VAL A 447 -33.65 10.07 -59.83
N LEU A 448 -32.42 9.73 -60.22
CA LEU A 448 -31.63 10.55 -61.16
C LEU A 448 -31.41 9.88 -62.53
N GLY A 449 -32.01 8.68 -62.71
CA GLY A 449 -31.81 7.90 -63.94
C GLY A 449 -32.12 8.66 -65.22
N GLY A 450 -33.13 9.50 -65.22
CA GLY A 450 -33.47 10.36 -66.34
C GLY A 450 -32.42 11.46 -66.65
N LEU A 451 -31.54 11.76 -65.69
CA LEU A 451 -30.44 12.75 -65.86
C LEU A 451 -29.10 12.08 -66.17
N VAL A 452 -29.00 10.75 -65.87
CA VAL A 452 -27.72 10.01 -65.93
C VAL A 452 -27.72 8.99 -67.06
N SER A 453 -28.87 8.46 -67.47
CA SER A 453 -29.01 7.42 -68.49
C SER A 453 -29.12 8.02 -69.88
N GLY A 454 -28.24 7.60 -70.80
CA GLY A 454 -28.30 7.96 -72.22
C GLY A 454 -27.59 9.25 -72.60
N VAL A 455 -26.82 9.84 -71.71
CA VAL A 455 -26.11 11.13 -71.93
C VAL A 455 -24.61 10.90 -71.81
N SER A 456 -23.79 11.69 -72.52
CA SER A 456 -22.35 11.62 -72.46
C SER A 456 -21.80 11.99 -71.05
N ALA A 457 -20.63 11.47 -70.66
CA ALA A 457 -20.04 11.73 -69.33
C ALA A 457 -19.85 13.23 -69.00
N ASN A 458 -19.55 14.06 -70.02
CA ASN A 458 -19.41 15.51 -69.86
C ASN A 458 -20.79 16.18 -69.61
N GLU A 459 -21.80 15.70 -70.23
CA GLU A 459 -23.17 16.20 -70.13
C GLU A 459 -23.78 15.79 -68.77
N GLN A 460 -23.50 14.58 -68.29
CA GLN A 460 -23.84 14.11 -66.93
C GLN A 460 -23.22 15.05 -65.86
N LEU A 461 -21.93 15.38 -66.00
CA LEU A 461 -21.25 16.26 -65.07
C LEU A 461 -21.86 17.67 -65.04
N ASN A 462 -22.21 18.19 -66.22
CA ASN A 462 -22.86 19.52 -66.35
C ASN A 462 -24.25 19.53 -65.71
N LEU A 463 -25.08 18.50 -65.94
CA LEU A 463 -26.41 18.39 -65.36
C LEU A 463 -26.35 18.21 -63.83
N LEU A 464 -25.44 17.39 -63.30
CA LEU A 464 -25.25 17.25 -61.87
C LEU A 464 -24.69 18.52 -61.23
N THR A 465 -23.80 19.24 -61.90
CA THR A 465 -23.28 20.55 -61.43
C THR A 465 -24.37 21.61 -61.41
N THR A 466 -25.24 21.63 -62.38
CA THR A 466 -26.40 22.52 -62.44
C THR A 466 -27.40 22.21 -61.31
N LEU A 467 -27.70 20.93 -61.11
CA LEU A 467 -28.59 20.48 -60.04
C LEU A 467 -28.00 20.83 -58.66
N TYR A 468 -26.68 20.62 -58.47
CA TYR A 468 -25.97 21.01 -57.24
C TYR A 468 -26.03 22.51 -57.02
N GLY A 469 -25.76 23.31 -58.05
CA GLY A 469 -25.86 24.79 -58.02
C GLY A 469 -27.27 25.26 -57.65
N TYR A 470 -28.31 24.65 -58.25
CA TYR A 470 -29.70 24.97 -57.94
C TYR A 470 -30.02 24.73 -56.44
N PHE A 471 -29.63 23.60 -55.85
CA PHE A 471 -29.86 23.33 -54.44
C PHE A 471 -28.98 24.16 -53.51
N TYR A 472 -27.75 24.46 -53.91
CA TYR A 472 -26.84 25.30 -53.17
C TYR A 472 -27.31 26.74 -53.05
N TYR A 473 -27.74 27.37 -54.17
CA TYR A 473 -28.21 28.76 -54.20
C TYR A 473 -29.61 28.89 -53.61
N ARG A 474 -30.49 27.91 -53.72
CA ARG A 474 -31.79 27.96 -53.08
C ARG A 474 -31.73 27.99 -51.54
N ARG A 475 -30.61 27.51 -50.96
CA ARG A 475 -30.36 27.57 -49.53
C ARG A 475 -29.87 28.92 -49.01
N ILE A 476 -29.49 29.84 -49.90
CA ILE A 476 -29.02 31.18 -49.57
C ILE A 476 -30.17 32.20 -49.60
N TYR A 477 -31.29 31.84 -50.18
CA TYR A 477 -32.43 32.76 -50.36
C TYR A 477 -33.71 32.32 -49.62
N ASN A 478 -33.63 31.33 -48.74
CA ASN A 478 -34.61 30.97 -47.72
C ASN A 478 -33.92 30.97 -46.37
#